data_cf676fb0fa5c48283fa3b01aa5c7ad72
#
_entry.id   cf676fb0fa5c48283fa3b01aa5c7ad72
#
_cell.length_a   1.000
_cell.length_b   1.000
_cell.length_c   1.000
_cell.angle_alpha   90.00
_cell.angle_beta   90.00
_cell.angle_gamma   90.00
#
_symmetry.space_group_name_H-M   'P 1'
#
loop_
_entity.id
_entity.type
_entity.pdbx_description
1 polymer ?
#
loop_
_entity_poly.entity_id
_entity_poly.type
_entity_poly.pdbx_seq_one_letter_code
_entity_poly.pdbx_strand_id
1 'polypeptide(L)'
;MIRRPALPLVAALLMVLSSLAMFATSNGAWLANVPPRDRERPNPYRDQADAIAAGRRIFLDHCAHCHGADAEGTKKRPSLKSTRVQHEATEGDLHWLLVNGNRGQGMPSWIKLGDPQIWQVICYVKSLH
;
A
#
# COMPACT_ATOMS: atom_id res chain seq x y z
N MET A 1 52.19 22.00 12.80
CA MET A 1 50.90 21.73 13.51
C MET A 1 49.85 21.32 12.47
N ILE A 2 49.63 20.04 12.27
CA ILE A 2 48.60 19.51 11.36
C ILE A 2 47.39 19.16 12.22
N ARG A 3 46.33 19.96 12.12
CA ARG A 3 45.05 19.66 12.77
C ARG A 3 44.31 18.59 11.95
N ARG A 4 44.27 17.36 12.43
CA ARG A 4 43.26 16.37 12.07
C ARG A 4 42.16 16.49 13.11
N PRO A 5 40.94 16.88 12.76
CA PRO A 5 39.79 16.02 12.98
C PRO A 5 38.57 16.40 12.12
N ALA A 6 38.24 15.66 11.12
CA ALA A 6 36.92 15.73 10.50
C ALA A 6 36.34 14.36 10.08
N LEU A 7 37.18 13.30 10.15
CA LEU A 7 36.75 11.97 9.70
C LEU A 7 35.60 11.33 10.50
N PRO A 8 35.54 11.42 11.84
CA PRO A 8 34.50 10.72 12.59
C PRO A 8 33.12 11.37 12.46
N LEU A 9 33.05 12.70 12.29
CA LEU A 9 31.77 13.41 12.13
C LEU A 9 31.13 13.14 10.76
N VAL A 10 31.92 13.07 9.70
CA VAL A 10 31.43 12.75 8.34
C VAL A 10 30.95 11.29 8.28
N ALA A 11 31.67 10.36 8.89
CA ALA A 11 31.26 8.95 8.95
C ALA A 11 29.96 8.77 9.74
N ALA A 12 29.79 9.47 10.87
CA ALA A 12 28.56 9.43 11.66
C ALA A 12 27.36 10.00 10.89
N LEU A 13 27.56 11.11 10.15
CA LEU A 13 26.51 11.73 9.33
C LEU A 13 26.07 10.82 8.19
N LEU A 14 27.01 10.13 7.52
CA LEU A 14 26.71 9.17 6.46
C LEU A 14 25.96 7.94 6.97
N MET A 15 26.24 7.47 8.18
CA MET A 15 25.50 6.35 8.80
C MET A 15 24.06 6.73 9.17
N VAL A 16 23.84 7.96 9.64
CA VAL A 16 22.48 8.44 9.95
C VAL A 16 21.65 8.62 8.70
N LEU A 17 22.23 9.13 7.60
CA LEU A 17 21.54 9.29 6.32
C LEU A 17 21.18 7.94 5.69
N SER A 18 22.04 6.92 5.81
CA SER A 18 21.74 5.58 5.30
C SER A 18 20.65 4.86 6.10
N SER A 19 20.54 5.08 7.40
CA SER A 19 19.47 4.49 8.22
C SER A 19 18.11 5.14 7.95
N LEU A 20 18.05 6.44 7.65
CA LEU A 20 16.81 7.13 7.26
C LEU A 20 16.28 6.64 5.91
N ALA A 21 17.17 6.31 4.96
CA ALA A 21 16.78 5.75 3.66
C ALA A 21 16.15 4.35 3.77
N MET A 22 16.58 3.53 4.74
CA MET A 22 16.01 2.19 4.96
C MET A 22 14.58 2.20 5.49
N PHE A 23 14.18 3.21 6.28
CA PHE A 23 12.81 3.31 6.80
C PHE A 23 11.81 3.79 5.73
N ALA A 24 12.25 4.50 4.71
CA ALA A 24 11.39 5.01 3.63
C ALA A 24 10.99 3.94 2.59
N THR A 25 11.73 2.84 2.49
CA THR A 25 11.55 1.82 1.43
C THR A 25 10.60 0.68 1.80
N SER A 26 10.30 0.45 3.09
CA SER A 26 9.55 -0.74 3.52
C SER A 26 8.06 -0.71 3.17
N ASN A 27 7.42 0.47 3.15
CA ASN A 27 5.97 0.58 2.97
C ASN A 27 5.49 0.53 1.51
N GLY A 28 6.37 0.40 0.53
CA GLY A 28 6.00 0.38 -0.89
C GLY A 28 6.73 -0.66 -1.73
N ALA A 29 7.55 -1.49 -1.09
CA ALA A 29 8.35 -2.50 -1.81
C ALA A 29 7.49 -3.50 -2.60
N TRP A 30 6.23 -3.73 -2.20
CA TRP A 30 5.31 -4.61 -2.91
C TRP A 30 4.99 -4.12 -4.34
N LEU A 31 4.98 -2.79 -4.59
CA LEU A 31 4.72 -2.24 -5.93
C LEU A 31 5.75 -2.69 -6.96
N ALA A 32 7.01 -2.85 -6.55
CA ALA A 32 8.08 -3.32 -7.42
C ALA A 32 7.91 -4.80 -7.85
N ASN A 33 7.11 -5.56 -7.11
CA ASN A 33 6.86 -6.97 -7.39
C ASN A 33 5.66 -7.20 -8.31
N VAL A 34 4.88 -6.16 -8.63
CA VAL A 34 3.70 -6.29 -9.48
C VAL A 34 4.12 -6.44 -10.95
N PRO A 35 3.74 -7.56 -11.61
CA PRO A 35 4.04 -7.73 -13.02
C PRO A 35 3.37 -6.63 -13.88
N PRO A 36 4.01 -6.15 -14.94
CA PRO A 36 3.44 -5.09 -15.80
C PRO A 36 2.03 -5.40 -16.30
N ARG A 37 1.77 -6.64 -16.73
CA ARG A 37 0.44 -7.08 -17.19
C ARG A 37 -0.65 -6.93 -16.13
N ASP A 38 -0.32 -7.13 -14.85
CA ASP A 38 -1.28 -7.00 -13.75
C ASP A 38 -1.52 -5.53 -13.40
N ARG A 39 -0.46 -4.71 -13.46
CA ARG A 39 -0.53 -3.25 -13.29
C ARG A 39 -1.48 -2.58 -14.27
N GLU A 40 -1.49 -3.06 -15.52
CA GLU A 40 -2.30 -2.51 -16.62
C GLU A 40 -3.74 -3.03 -16.62
N ARG A 41 -4.10 -3.97 -15.73
CA ARG A 41 -5.47 -4.50 -15.69
C ARG A 41 -6.49 -3.42 -15.34
N PRO A 42 -7.47 -3.16 -16.19
CA PRO A 42 -8.53 -2.20 -15.90
C PRO A 42 -9.52 -2.78 -14.88
N ASN A 43 -10.04 -1.93 -14.00
CA ASN A 43 -11.15 -2.30 -13.14
C ASN A 43 -12.46 -2.22 -13.92
N PRO A 44 -13.19 -3.34 -14.08
CA PRO A 44 -14.45 -3.35 -14.85
C PRO A 44 -15.59 -2.58 -14.18
N TYR A 45 -15.43 -2.22 -12.90
CA TYR A 45 -16.44 -1.51 -12.10
C TYR A 45 -16.04 -0.07 -11.77
N ARG A 46 -15.00 0.46 -12.42
CA ARG A 46 -14.51 1.82 -12.16
C ARG A 46 -15.65 2.84 -12.24
N ASP A 47 -15.70 3.76 -11.28
CA ASP A 47 -16.65 4.87 -11.19
C ASP A 47 -18.13 4.47 -11.04
N GLN A 48 -18.43 3.19 -10.81
CA GLN A 48 -19.80 2.74 -10.56
C GLN A 48 -20.19 2.92 -9.09
N ALA A 49 -21.20 3.71 -8.81
CA ALA A 49 -21.67 4.02 -7.44
C ALA A 49 -22.05 2.74 -6.65
N ASP A 50 -22.72 1.79 -7.33
CA ASP A 50 -23.12 0.53 -6.70
C ASP A 50 -21.91 -0.34 -6.33
N ALA A 51 -20.87 -0.32 -7.15
CA ALA A 51 -19.63 -1.02 -6.86
C ALA A 51 -18.87 -0.40 -5.68
N ILE A 52 -18.86 0.93 -5.58
CA ILE A 52 -18.28 1.64 -4.44
C ILE A 52 -19.04 1.28 -3.15
N ALA A 53 -20.39 1.29 -3.18
CA ALA A 53 -21.21 0.93 -2.04
C ALA A 53 -21.03 -0.54 -1.62
N ALA A 54 -20.96 -1.46 -2.58
CA ALA A 54 -20.65 -2.87 -2.32
C ALA A 54 -19.24 -3.03 -1.74
N GLY A 55 -18.25 -2.36 -2.32
CA GLY A 55 -16.87 -2.35 -1.86
C GLY A 55 -16.72 -1.83 -0.44
N ARG A 56 -17.49 -0.80 -0.06
CA ARG A 56 -17.52 -0.32 1.32
C ARG A 56 -17.96 -1.39 2.32
N ARG A 57 -18.99 -2.16 1.99
CA ARG A 57 -19.44 -3.27 2.85
C ARG A 57 -18.35 -4.33 3.00
N ILE A 58 -17.74 -4.75 1.90
CA ILE A 58 -16.64 -5.73 1.91
C ILE A 58 -15.46 -5.20 2.74
N PHE A 59 -15.12 -3.92 2.59
CA PHE A 59 -14.06 -3.28 3.37
C PHE A 59 -14.34 -3.33 4.87
N LEU A 60 -15.53 -2.98 5.29
CA LEU A 60 -15.92 -2.98 6.70
C LEU A 60 -15.87 -4.39 7.30
N ASP A 61 -16.27 -5.40 6.54
CA ASP A 61 -16.31 -6.80 6.99
C ASP A 61 -14.93 -7.46 7.07
N HIS A 62 -14.00 -7.09 6.16
CA HIS A 62 -12.74 -7.83 5.98
C HIS A 62 -11.48 -7.01 6.18
N CYS A 63 -11.51 -5.71 5.99
CA CYS A 63 -10.31 -4.86 5.93
C CYS A 63 -10.21 -3.89 7.12
N ALA A 64 -11.34 -3.39 7.61
CA ALA A 64 -11.42 -2.36 8.65
C ALA A 64 -10.78 -2.78 9.97
N HIS A 65 -10.78 -4.08 10.30
CA HIS A 65 -10.13 -4.60 11.50
C HIS A 65 -8.64 -4.20 11.58
N CYS A 66 -7.94 -4.18 10.45
CA CYS A 66 -6.54 -3.80 10.38
C CYS A 66 -6.33 -2.35 9.95
N HIS A 67 -7.11 -1.86 8.97
CA HIS A 67 -6.91 -0.56 8.36
C HIS A 67 -7.73 0.59 8.98
N GLY A 68 -8.58 0.28 9.98
CA GLY A 68 -9.53 1.22 10.55
C GLY A 68 -10.81 1.35 9.72
N ALA A 69 -11.94 1.63 10.37
CA ALA A 69 -13.23 1.78 9.70
C ALA A 69 -13.27 2.99 8.74
N ASP A 70 -12.44 3.99 9.01
CA ASP A 70 -12.21 5.19 8.20
C ASP A 70 -11.05 5.06 7.20
N ALA A 71 -10.40 3.87 7.17
CA ALA A 71 -9.23 3.57 6.33
C ALA A 71 -7.99 4.43 6.61
N GLU A 72 -7.92 5.11 7.75
CA GLU A 72 -6.77 5.92 8.18
C GLU A 72 -5.55 5.09 8.58
N GLY A 73 -5.75 3.77 8.74
CA GLY A 73 -4.70 2.87 9.21
C GLY A 73 -4.52 2.91 10.72
N THR A 74 -3.44 2.30 11.16
CA THR A 74 -3.01 2.24 12.56
C THR A 74 -1.49 2.41 12.64
N LYS A 75 -0.90 2.39 13.86
CA LYS A 75 0.57 2.43 14.02
C LYS A 75 1.28 1.28 13.28
N LYS A 76 0.60 0.14 13.05
CA LYS A 76 1.16 -1.07 12.43
C LYS A 76 0.65 -1.32 11.01
N ARG A 77 -0.36 -0.58 10.56
CA ARG A 77 -1.01 -0.80 9.27
C ARG A 77 -1.12 0.51 8.50
N PRO A 78 -0.83 0.52 7.19
CA PRO A 78 -0.80 1.75 6.43
C PRO A 78 -2.20 2.36 6.27
N SER A 79 -2.24 3.69 6.18
CA SER A 79 -3.42 4.41 5.70
C SER A 79 -3.68 4.08 4.23
N LEU A 80 -4.92 3.77 3.91
CA LEU A 80 -5.36 3.57 2.53
C LEU A 80 -5.68 4.89 1.81
N LYS A 81 -5.67 6.01 2.55
CA LYS A 81 -5.77 7.38 2.00
C LYS A 81 -4.40 7.99 1.66
N SER A 82 -3.31 7.23 1.83
CA SER A 82 -1.96 7.71 1.52
C SER A 82 -1.78 7.99 0.04
N THR A 83 -0.89 8.94 -0.29
CA THR A 83 -0.49 9.26 -1.67
C THR A 83 -0.12 7.99 -2.46
N ARG A 84 0.56 7.06 -1.82
CA ARG A 84 0.94 5.78 -2.45
C ARG A 84 -0.26 4.98 -2.94
N VAL A 85 -1.28 4.82 -2.12
CA VAL A 85 -2.48 4.06 -2.49
C VAL A 85 -3.34 4.84 -3.47
N GLN A 86 -3.50 6.15 -3.25
CA GLN A 86 -4.43 6.96 -4.03
C GLN A 86 -3.87 7.36 -5.41
N HIS A 87 -2.56 7.67 -5.49
CA HIS A 87 -1.98 8.29 -6.69
C HIS A 87 -0.86 7.46 -7.35
N GLU A 88 -0.07 6.69 -6.59
CA GLU A 88 1.05 5.93 -7.15
C GLU A 88 0.63 4.52 -7.61
N ALA A 89 -0.19 3.81 -6.81
CA ALA A 89 -0.68 2.48 -7.16
C ALA A 89 -1.83 2.57 -8.16
N THR A 90 -1.77 1.77 -9.22
CA THR A 90 -2.91 1.55 -10.11
C THR A 90 -3.95 0.63 -9.45
N GLU A 91 -5.15 0.56 -10.02
CA GLU A 91 -6.15 -0.42 -9.55
C GLU A 91 -5.68 -1.86 -9.80
N GLY A 92 -4.95 -2.10 -10.89
CA GLY A 92 -4.32 -3.39 -11.16
C GLY A 92 -3.26 -3.77 -10.15
N ASP A 93 -2.45 -2.80 -9.66
CA ASP A 93 -1.50 -3.02 -8.56
C ASP A 93 -2.22 -3.47 -7.29
N LEU A 94 -3.31 -2.79 -6.94
CA LEU A 94 -4.11 -3.13 -5.76
C LEU A 94 -4.78 -4.50 -5.91
N HIS A 95 -5.26 -4.83 -7.11
CA HIS A 95 -5.83 -6.14 -7.40
C HIS A 95 -4.79 -7.24 -7.17
N TRP A 96 -3.61 -7.09 -7.76
CA TRP A 96 -2.51 -8.04 -7.56
C TRP A 96 -2.16 -8.20 -6.09
N LEU A 97 -2.07 -7.09 -5.34
CA LEU A 97 -1.80 -7.10 -3.90
C LEU A 97 -2.87 -7.88 -3.12
N LEU A 98 -4.15 -7.65 -3.40
CA LEU A 98 -5.26 -8.33 -2.73
C LEU A 98 -5.27 -9.84 -3.03
N VAL A 99 -5.01 -10.22 -4.28
CA VAL A 99 -4.92 -11.63 -4.68
C VAL A 99 -3.75 -12.35 -4.00
N ASN A 100 -2.57 -11.73 -3.97
CA ASN A 100 -1.37 -12.38 -3.47
C ASN A 100 -1.13 -12.15 -1.97
N GLY A 101 -1.67 -11.07 -1.41
CA GLY A 101 -1.36 -10.61 -0.07
C GLY A 101 0.03 -10.00 0.04
N ASN A 102 0.38 -9.59 1.23
CA ASN A 102 1.72 -9.13 1.62
C ASN A 102 2.06 -9.76 2.98
N ARG A 103 2.32 -11.05 2.98
CA ARG A 103 2.48 -11.86 4.20
C ARG A 103 3.62 -11.38 5.08
N GLY A 104 4.72 -10.91 4.47
CA GLY A 104 5.85 -10.34 5.21
C GLY A 104 5.46 -9.11 6.05
N GLN A 105 4.39 -8.41 5.66
CA GLN A 105 3.81 -7.28 6.38
C GLN A 105 2.50 -7.65 7.10
N GLY A 106 2.15 -8.94 7.15
CA GLY A 106 0.97 -9.45 7.86
C GLY A 106 -0.36 -9.22 7.13
N MET A 107 -0.36 -8.95 5.84
CA MET A 107 -1.56 -8.85 5.02
C MET A 107 -1.83 -10.19 4.32
N PRO A 108 -2.97 -10.86 4.60
CA PRO A 108 -3.29 -12.13 3.95
C PRO A 108 -3.72 -11.94 2.50
N SER A 109 -3.73 -13.04 1.74
CA SER A 109 -4.38 -13.11 0.43
C SER A 109 -5.90 -13.08 0.60
N TRP A 110 -6.56 -12.30 -0.26
CA TRP A 110 -8.01 -12.16 -0.31
C TRP A 110 -8.63 -12.84 -1.54
N ILE A 111 -7.88 -13.72 -2.20
CA ILE A 111 -8.32 -14.42 -3.42
C ILE A 111 -9.68 -15.13 -3.26
N LYS A 112 -10.02 -15.56 -2.03
CA LYS A 112 -11.28 -16.23 -1.73
C LYS A 112 -12.52 -15.34 -1.86
N LEU A 113 -12.37 -14.02 -1.87
CA LEU A 113 -13.48 -13.10 -2.14
C LEU A 113 -14.00 -13.24 -3.59
N GLY A 114 -13.12 -13.66 -4.52
CA GLY A 114 -13.42 -13.68 -5.94
C GLY A 114 -13.22 -12.34 -6.63
N ASP A 115 -12.97 -12.40 -7.92
CA ASP A 115 -12.58 -11.24 -8.74
C ASP A 115 -13.57 -10.06 -8.64
N PRO A 116 -14.91 -10.26 -8.75
CA PRO A 116 -15.86 -9.14 -8.67
C PRO A 116 -15.78 -8.39 -7.36
N GLN A 117 -15.69 -9.09 -6.23
CA GLN A 117 -15.63 -8.46 -4.90
C GLN A 117 -14.29 -7.75 -4.66
N ILE A 118 -13.20 -8.30 -5.16
CA ILE A 118 -11.88 -7.66 -5.12
C ILE A 118 -11.92 -6.32 -5.86
N TRP A 119 -12.47 -6.29 -7.07
CA TRP A 119 -12.60 -5.05 -7.84
C TRP A 119 -13.53 -4.03 -7.18
N GLN A 120 -14.63 -4.48 -6.56
CA GLN A 120 -15.53 -3.60 -5.83
C GLN A 120 -14.86 -2.95 -4.62
N VAL A 121 -14.10 -3.70 -3.82
CA VAL A 121 -13.37 -3.10 -2.69
C VAL A 121 -12.31 -2.11 -3.15
N ILE A 122 -11.68 -2.34 -4.31
CA ILE A 122 -10.75 -1.40 -4.93
C ILE A 122 -11.48 -0.10 -5.33
N CYS A 123 -12.68 -0.19 -5.92
CA CYS A 123 -13.50 1.01 -6.21
C CYS A 123 -13.71 1.85 -4.94
N TYR A 124 -14.08 1.22 -3.83
CA TYR A 124 -14.24 1.93 -2.56
C TYR A 124 -12.95 2.56 -2.08
N VAL A 125 -11.84 1.78 -2.04
CA VAL A 125 -10.55 2.31 -1.58
C VAL A 125 -10.10 3.50 -2.43
N LYS A 126 -10.23 3.44 -3.73
CA LYS A 126 -9.87 4.55 -4.65
C LYS A 126 -10.81 5.75 -4.56
N SER A 127 -11.99 5.61 -3.95
CA SER A 127 -12.92 6.72 -3.70
C SER A 127 -12.63 7.51 -2.42
N LEU A 128 -11.60 7.12 -1.64
CA LEU A 128 -11.27 7.72 -0.34
C LEU A 128 -10.34 8.95 -0.41
N HIS A 129 -10.09 9.47 -1.60
CA HIS A 129 -9.23 10.66 -1.85
C HIS A 129 -9.85 11.96 -1.35
#